data_da1b0bfa77a22e6b16ab634ba0671fb5
#
_entry.id   da1b0bfa77a22e6b16ab634ba0671fb5
#
_cell.length_a   1.000
_cell.length_b   1.000
_cell.length_c   1.000
_cell.angle_alpha   90.00
_cell.angle_beta   90.00
_cell.angle_gamma   90.00
#
_symmetry.space_group_name_H-M   'P 1'
#
loop_
_entity.id
_entity.type
_entity.pdbx_description
1 polymer ?
#
loop_
_entity_poly.entity_id
_entity_poly.type
_entity_poly.pdbx_seq_one_letter_code
_entity_poly.pdbx_strand_id
1 'polypeptide(L)'
;LMVSSITTTSSSMENNMKVTSEQTLNEAQNQFTTYLKTLSQPVDLLTRKNEVKHLEDQGTLSDNVKAVRDSLIASVKVTNGAERAFFATNTNLEITGWGEYNPETGKTLSKGGLENGVDRTKEVWYTDCKGLKARNSIYAYFSKPYYSKDFDKTIITVSQEIKHSDGTNYGTVGMHIDFSEITDFVQGI
;
A
#
# COMPACT_ATOMS: atom_id res chain seq x y z
N LEU A 1 -27.61 -45.06 31.19
CA LEU A 1 -28.02 -44.63 29.84
C LEU A 1 -28.09 -43.10 29.70
N MET A 2 -28.56 -42.31 30.69
CA MET A 2 -28.64 -40.83 30.60
C MET A 2 -27.28 -40.13 30.63
N VAL A 3 -26.31 -40.58 31.40
CA VAL A 3 -24.99 -39.91 31.54
C VAL A 3 -24.17 -40.03 30.26
N SER A 4 -24.26 -41.13 29.52
CA SER A 4 -23.56 -41.33 28.24
C SER A 4 -24.06 -40.40 27.14
N SER A 5 -25.35 -40.06 27.12
CA SER A 5 -25.94 -39.17 26.11
C SER A 5 -25.55 -37.72 26.33
N ILE A 6 -25.42 -37.23 27.57
CA ILE A 6 -25.00 -35.88 27.92
C ILE A 6 -23.54 -35.62 27.56
N THR A 7 -22.63 -36.56 27.84
CA THR A 7 -21.21 -36.46 27.50
C THR A 7 -20.98 -36.43 25.99
N THR A 8 -21.72 -37.25 25.22
CA THR A 8 -21.60 -37.27 23.75
C THR A 8 -22.11 -35.95 23.12
N THR A 9 -23.21 -35.39 23.66
CA THR A 9 -23.77 -34.12 23.18
C THR A 9 -22.82 -32.97 23.48
N SER A 10 -22.23 -32.90 24.69
CA SER A 10 -21.25 -31.87 25.07
C SER A 10 -20.00 -31.93 24.18
N SER A 11 -19.43 -33.10 23.96
CA SER A 11 -18.28 -33.30 23.08
C SER A 11 -18.57 -32.91 21.62
N SER A 12 -19.76 -33.21 21.12
CA SER A 12 -20.21 -32.84 19.80
C SER A 12 -20.37 -31.29 19.67
N MET A 13 -20.93 -30.62 20.70
CA MET A 13 -21.05 -29.16 20.73
C MET A 13 -19.69 -28.49 20.78
N GLU A 14 -18.76 -28.93 21.60
CA GLU A 14 -17.40 -28.40 21.68
C GLU A 14 -16.66 -28.52 20.35
N ASN A 15 -16.78 -29.67 19.68
CA ASN A 15 -16.18 -29.90 18.37
C ASN A 15 -16.78 -28.98 17.31
N ASN A 16 -18.11 -28.84 17.29
CA ASN A 16 -18.78 -27.90 16.35
C ASN A 16 -18.39 -26.45 16.60
N MET A 17 -18.31 -26.02 17.86
CA MET A 17 -17.85 -24.66 18.20
C MET A 17 -16.41 -24.42 17.75
N LYS A 18 -15.51 -25.40 17.95
CA LYS A 18 -14.12 -25.30 17.49
C LYS A 18 -14.03 -25.18 15.97
N VAL A 19 -14.71 -26.03 15.22
CA VAL A 19 -14.74 -26.02 13.75
C VAL A 19 -15.31 -24.68 13.24
N THR A 20 -16.41 -24.21 13.83
CA THR A 20 -17.02 -22.92 13.44
C THR A 20 -16.07 -21.76 13.71
N SER A 21 -15.38 -21.73 14.87
CA SER A 21 -14.41 -20.70 15.22
C SER A 21 -13.21 -20.69 14.26
N GLU A 22 -12.69 -21.87 13.91
CA GLU A 22 -11.59 -21.99 12.93
C GLU A 22 -12.02 -21.51 11.54
N GLN A 23 -13.24 -21.82 11.10
CA GLN A 23 -13.78 -21.35 9.83
C GLN A 23 -13.93 -19.80 9.81
N THR A 24 -14.51 -19.23 10.86
CA THR A 24 -14.66 -17.78 10.98
C THR A 24 -13.31 -17.07 10.97
N LEU A 25 -12.32 -17.59 11.68
CA LEU A 25 -10.97 -17.02 11.69
C LEU A 25 -10.32 -17.11 10.31
N ASN A 26 -10.45 -18.21 9.59
CA ASN A 26 -9.92 -18.38 8.25
C ASN A 26 -10.59 -17.42 7.26
N GLU A 27 -11.90 -17.20 7.37
CA GLU A 27 -12.63 -16.25 6.55
C GLU A 27 -12.15 -14.82 6.80
N ALA A 28 -12.01 -14.41 8.06
CA ALA A 28 -11.51 -13.10 8.42
C ALA A 28 -10.06 -12.87 7.91
N GLN A 29 -9.18 -13.86 8.04
CA GLN A 29 -7.82 -13.80 7.50
C GLN A 29 -7.81 -13.66 5.97
N ASN A 30 -8.68 -14.39 5.27
CA ASN A 30 -8.79 -14.30 3.81
C ASN A 30 -9.31 -12.94 3.36
N GLN A 31 -10.31 -12.40 4.05
CA GLN A 31 -10.85 -11.07 3.78
C GLN A 31 -9.78 -9.99 3.98
N PHE A 32 -9.06 -10.04 5.11
CA PHE A 32 -7.99 -9.10 5.39
C PHE A 32 -6.84 -9.21 4.38
N THR A 33 -6.42 -10.43 4.03
CA THR A 33 -5.39 -10.65 3.00
C THR A 33 -5.83 -10.07 1.64
N THR A 34 -7.09 -10.26 1.27
CA THR A 34 -7.66 -9.70 0.04
C THR A 34 -7.66 -8.19 0.08
N TYR A 35 -8.04 -7.59 1.21
CA TYR A 35 -8.00 -6.15 1.40
C TYR A 35 -6.57 -5.59 1.25
N LEU A 36 -5.57 -6.19 1.90
CA LEU A 36 -4.17 -5.78 1.73
C LEU A 36 -3.69 -5.88 0.28
N LYS A 37 -4.17 -6.86 -0.48
CA LYS A 37 -3.91 -6.94 -1.93
C LYS A 37 -4.47 -5.74 -2.67
N THR A 38 -5.67 -5.29 -2.37
CA THR A 38 -6.26 -4.11 -3.02
C THR A 38 -5.44 -2.84 -2.75
N LEU A 39 -4.87 -2.69 -1.56
CA LEU A 39 -4.00 -1.56 -1.22
C LEU A 39 -2.62 -1.64 -1.89
N SER A 40 -2.07 -2.84 -2.06
CA SER A 40 -0.73 -3.04 -2.63
C SER A 40 -0.71 -3.07 -4.16
N GLN A 41 -1.80 -3.48 -4.79
CA GLN A 41 -1.86 -3.64 -6.25
C GLN A 41 -1.54 -2.37 -7.04
N PRO A 42 -2.04 -1.16 -6.69
CA PRO A 42 -1.67 0.07 -7.37
C PRO A 42 -0.17 0.38 -7.27
N VAL A 43 0.46 0.08 -6.13
CA VAL A 43 1.91 0.23 -5.94
C VAL A 43 2.68 -0.77 -6.81
N ASP A 44 2.25 -2.04 -6.86
CA ASP A 44 2.86 -3.04 -7.73
C ASP A 44 2.74 -2.66 -9.22
N LEU A 45 1.62 -2.12 -9.63
CA LEU A 45 1.44 -1.62 -11.00
C LEU A 45 2.39 -0.46 -11.33
N LEU A 46 2.62 0.46 -10.38
CA LEU A 46 3.57 1.56 -10.58
C LEU A 46 4.99 1.05 -10.82
N THR A 47 5.43 -0.03 -10.17
CA THR A 47 6.78 -0.60 -10.37
C THR A 47 7.00 -1.12 -11.80
N ARG A 48 5.94 -1.38 -12.54
CA ARG A 48 5.95 -1.92 -13.91
C ARG A 48 5.89 -0.85 -15.00
N LYS A 49 5.63 0.41 -14.61
CA LYS A 49 5.52 1.53 -15.53
C LYS A 49 6.88 1.91 -16.09
N ASN A 50 6.96 2.07 -17.42
CA ASN A 50 8.20 2.46 -18.09
C ASN A 50 8.70 3.82 -17.62
N GLU A 51 7.80 4.81 -17.48
CA GLU A 51 8.13 6.14 -17.00
C GLU A 51 8.72 6.14 -15.58
N VAL A 52 8.34 5.17 -14.74
CA VAL A 52 8.88 5.02 -13.39
C VAL A 52 10.25 4.34 -13.44
N LYS A 53 10.41 3.30 -14.26
CA LYS A 53 11.67 2.56 -14.39
C LYS A 53 12.79 3.38 -15.06
N HIS A 54 12.42 4.31 -15.92
CA HIS A 54 13.31 5.02 -16.81
C HIS A 54 13.26 6.54 -16.62
N LEU A 55 12.93 7.00 -15.38
CA LEU A 55 12.80 8.42 -15.08
C LEU A 55 14.05 9.23 -15.48
N GLU A 56 15.23 8.70 -15.17
CA GLU A 56 16.52 9.37 -15.41
C GLU A 56 17.19 8.93 -16.74
N ASP A 57 16.52 8.07 -17.51
CA ASP A 57 17.00 7.66 -18.81
C ASP A 57 16.73 8.74 -19.88
N GLN A 58 17.15 8.47 -21.09
CA GLN A 58 17.11 9.40 -22.21
C GLN A 58 15.75 10.07 -22.44
N GLY A 59 15.76 11.39 -22.53
CA GLY A 59 14.60 12.23 -22.72
C GLY A 59 14.73 13.53 -21.91
N THR A 60 13.74 14.40 -22.01
CA THR A 60 13.68 15.53 -21.09
C THR A 60 13.16 15.05 -19.75
N LEU A 61 13.95 15.22 -18.69
CA LEU A 61 13.54 14.87 -17.31
C LEU A 61 12.14 15.41 -16.99
N SER A 62 11.80 16.61 -17.50
CA SER A 62 10.49 17.22 -17.30
C SER A 62 9.32 16.41 -17.84
N ASP A 63 9.46 15.79 -19.01
CA ASP A 63 8.40 14.96 -19.62
C ASP A 63 8.25 13.65 -18.85
N ASN A 64 9.36 13.03 -18.44
CA ASN A 64 9.36 11.83 -17.62
C ASN A 64 8.73 12.09 -16.23
N VAL A 65 9.08 13.22 -15.60
CA VAL A 65 8.49 13.66 -14.33
C VAL A 65 6.97 13.82 -14.44
N LYS A 66 6.50 14.44 -15.53
CA LYS A 66 5.06 14.59 -15.76
C LYS A 66 4.37 13.25 -15.88
N ALA A 67 4.92 12.33 -16.67
CA ALA A 67 4.35 11.00 -16.86
C ALA A 67 4.30 10.19 -15.56
N VAL A 68 5.38 10.21 -14.76
CA VAL A 68 5.42 9.57 -13.44
C VAL A 68 4.38 10.20 -12.51
N ARG A 69 4.33 11.52 -12.40
CA ARG A 69 3.34 12.22 -11.57
C ARG A 69 1.91 11.83 -11.94
N ASP A 70 1.59 11.82 -13.23
CA ASP A 70 0.24 11.47 -13.71
C ASP A 70 -0.12 10.01 -13.35
N SER A 71 0.85 9.09 -13.41
CA SER A 71 0.68 7.70 -12.96
C SER A 71 0.49 7.58 -11.44
N LEU A 72 1.23 8.37 -10.65
CA LEU A 72 1.05 8.44 -9.19
C LEU A 72 -0.35 8.95 -8.83
N ILE A 73 -0.81 10.03 -9.46
CA ILE A 73 -2.16 10.60 -9.26
C ILE A 73 -3.23 9.56 -9.62
N ALA A 74 -3.08 8.85 -10.73
CA ALA A 74 -4.02 7.81 -11.12
C ALA A 74 -4.13 6.70 -10.06
N SER A 75 -3.00 6.32 -9.45
CA SER A 75 -2.97 5.31 -8.39
C SER A 75 -3.67 5.78 -7.10
N VAL A 76 -3.50 7.03 -6.71
CA VAL A 76 -4.21 7.64 -5.57
C VAL A 76 -5.72 7.61 -5.80
N LYS A 77 -6.17 7.97 -7.00
CA LYS A 77 -7.61 8.04 -7.33
C LYS A 77 -8.36 6.70 -7.25
N VAL A 78 -7.65 5.59 -7.40
CA VAL A 78 -8.26 4.25 -7.38
C VAL A 78 -8.06 3.51 -6.06
N THR A 79 -7.41 4.14 -5.09
CA THR A 79 -7.09 3.53 -3.79
C THR A 79 -7.81 4.28 -2.68
N ASN A 80 -8.72 3.60 -1.97
CA ASN A 80 -9.42 4.19 -0.83
C ASN A 80 -8.45 4.61 0.25
N GLY A 81 -8.66 5.81 0.81
CA GLY A 81 -7.84 6.38 1.87
C GLY A 81 -6.44 6.80 1.44
N ALA A 82 -6.10 6.69 0.14
CA ALA A 82 -4.82 7.15 -0.34
C ALA A 82 -4.73 8.69 -0.33
N GLU A 83 -3.72 9.21 0.38
CA GLU A 83 -3.46 10.64 0.53
C GLU A 83 -2.50 11.15 -0.54
N ARG A 84 -1.43 10.41 -0.80
CA ARG A 84 -0.36 10.79 -1.71
C ARG A 84 0.39 9.56 -2.18
N ALA A 85 0.72 9.48 -3.46
CA ALA A 85 1.69 8.54 -3.98
C ALA A 85 3.04 9.24 -4.24
N PHE A 86 4.12 8.47 -4.20
CA PHE A 86 5.46 8.99 -4.38
C PHE A 86 6.36 7.99 -5.11
N PHE A 87 7.41 8.52 -5.72
CA PHE A 87 8.56 7.77 -6.21
C PHE A 87 9.83 8.49 -5.76
N ALA A 88 10.60 7.84 -4.88
CA ALA A 88 11.87 8.35 -4.37
C ALA A 88 13.02 7.53 -4.95
N THR A 89 13.98 8.18 -5.61
CA THR A 89 15.15 7.53 -6.20
C THR A 89 16.31 7.46 -5.21
N ASN A 90 17.29 6.62 -5.50
CA ASN A 90 18.56 6.58 -4.78
C ASN A 90 19.49 7.74 -5.13
N THR A 91 19.11 8.61 -6.06
CA THR A 91 19.81 9.80 -6.52
C THR A 91 19.27 11.09 -5.90
N ASN A 92 18.50 10.98 -4.82
CA ASN A 92 17.89 12.10 -4.08
C ASN A 92 16.87 12.92 -4.89
N LEU A 93 16.11 12.25 -5.75
CA LEU A 93 14.93 12.80 -6.40
C LEU A 93 13.67 12.21 -5.77
N GLU A 94 12.67 13.03 -5.53
CA GLU A 94 11.33 12.58 -5.14
C GLU A 94 10.30 13.18 -6.09
N ILE A 95 9.42 12.35 -6.64
CA ILE A 95 8.23 12.78 -7.36
C ILE A 95 7.04 12.39 -6.53
N THR A 96 6.14 13.34 -6.31
CA THR A 96 4.88 13.13 -5.59
C THR A 96 3.70 13.39 -6.50
N GLY A 97 2.57 12.73 -6.22
CA GLY A 97 1.31 12.95 -6.93
C GLY A 97 0.11 12.66 -6.05
N TRP A 98 -0.85 13.59 -6.05
CA TRP A 98 -2.16 13.43 -5.40
C TRP A 98 -3.22 14.28 -6.09
N GLY A 99 -4.49 14.02 -5.77
CA GLY A 99 -5.60 14.84 -6.22
C GLY A 99 -6.17 15.66 -5.07
N GLU A 100 -6.44 16.94 -5.30
CA GLU A 100 -7.14 17.80 -4.35
C GLU A 100 -8.51 18.15 -4.92
N TYR A 101 -9.58 17.75 -4.21
CA TYR A 101 -10.94 18.05 -4.60
C TYR A 101 -11.30 19.50 -4.24
N ASN A 102 -11.74 20.26 -5.22
CA ASN A 102 -12.26 21.61 -5.01
C ASN A 102 -13.79 21.55 -4.97
N PRO A 103 -14.42 21.76 -3.79
CA PRO A 103 -15.87 21.68 -3.64
C PRO A 103 -16.63 22.78 -4.37
N GLU A 104 -16.00 23.95 -4.61
CA GLU A 104 -16.63 25.08 -5.30
C GLU A 104 -16.81 24.80 -6.80
N THR A 105 -15.85 24.12 -7.41
CA THR A 105 -15.88 23.82 -8.85
C THR A 105 -16.30 22.39 -9.17
N GLY A 106 -16.40 21.52 -8.16
CA GLY A 106 -16.66 20.08 -8.33
C GLY A 106 -15.53 19.33 -9.05
N LYS A 107 -14.34 19.93 -9.18
CA LYS A 107 -13.19 19.37 -9.93
C LYS A 107 -12.08 18.93 -8.99
N THR A 108 -11.42 17.84 -9.37
CA THR A 108 -10.18 17.42 -8.73
C THR A 108 -8.99 18.07 -9.44
N LEU A 109 -8.21 18.85 -8.70
CA LEU A 109 -6.95 19.40 -9.17
C LEU A 109 -5.83 18.40 -8.98
N SER A 110 -5.02 18.21 -10.00
CA SER A 110 -3.81 17.39 -9.91
C SER A 110 -2.69 18.19 -9.25
N LYS A 111 -2.10 17.64 -8.19
CA LYS A 111 -1.03 18.25 -7.39
C LYS A 111 0.21 17.35 -7.42
N GLY A 112 1.32 17.88 -6.95
CA GLY A 112 2.59 17.20 -6.85
C GLY A 112 3.58 17.65 -7.91
N GLY A 113 4.76 17.09 -7.87
CA GLY A 113 5.87 17.42 -8.75
C GLY A 113 7.18 16.80 -8.32
N LEU A 114 8.27 17.28 -8.91
CA LEU A 114 9.63 16.88 -8.62
C LEU A 114 10.23 17.76 -7.52
N GLU A 115 10.83 17.12 -6.52
CA GLU A 115 11.73 17.74 -5.55
C GLU A 115 13.14 17.14 -5.72
N ASN A 116 14.13 18.03 -5.85
CA ASN A 116 15.54 17.65 -5.95
C ASN A 116 16.22 17.77 -4.58
N GLY A 117 17.21 16.91 -4.33
CA GLY A 117 18.01 16.95 -3.11
C GLY A 117 17.29 16.38 -1.87
N VAL A 118 16.18 15.69 -2.07
CA VAL A 118 15.45 15.03 -1.00
C VAL A 118 15.96 13.61 -0.82
N ASP A 119 16.72 13.36 0.25
CA ASP A 119 17.22 12.03 0.60
C ASP A 119 16.17 11.26 1.40
N ARG A 120 15.46 10.35 0.74
CA ARG A 120 14.51 9.41 1.36
C ARG A 120 15.11 8.03 1.64
N THR A 121 16.38 7.82 1.33
CA THR A 121 17.01 6.49 1.42
C THR A 121 17.11 5.95 2.84
N LYS A 122 16.91 6.80 3.85
CA LYS A 122 16.93 6.44 5.28
C LYS A 122 15.54 6.20 5.88
N GLU A 123 14.48 6.51 5.13
CA GLU A 123 13.12 6.28 5.59
C GLU A 123 12.84 4.78 5.75
N VAL A 124 12.09 4.41 6.78
CA VAL A 124 11.77 3.00 7.08
C VAL A 124 11.07 2.33 5.90
N TRP A 125 10.12 3.01 5.27
CA TRP A 125 9.41 2.50 4.10
C TRP A 125 10.31 2.35 2.86
N TYR A 126 11.45 3.06 2.81
CA TYR A 126 12.45 2.92 1.75
C TYR A 126 13.40 1.75 2.01
N THR A 127 13.84 1.58 3.27
CA THR A 127 14.81 0.55 3.64
C THR A 127 14.16 -0.83 3.74
N ASP A 128 13.00 -0.92 4.36
CA ASP A 128 12.37 -2.18 4.71
C ASP A 128 11.65 -2.86 3.54
N CYS A 129 11.36 -2.12 2.46
CA CYS A 129 10.80 -2.72 1.25
C CYS A 129 11.86 -3.40 0.36
N LYS A 130 13.17 -3.15 0.61
CA LYS A 130 14.25 -3.71 -0.20
C LYS A 130 14.34 -5.22 -0.08
N GLY A 131 14.40 -5.89 -1.22
CA GLY A 131 14.57 -7.34 -1.28
C GLY A 131 13.39 -8.15 -0.74
N LEU A 132 12.23 -7.53 -0.49
CA LEU A 132 11.05 -8.25 -0.04
C LEU A 132 10.62 -9.31 -1.05
N LYS A 133 10.34 -10.51 -0.52
CA LYS A 133 9.73 -11.59 -1.27
C LYS A 133 8.21 -11.51 -1.12
N ALA A 134 7.49 -11.84 -2.18
CA ALA A 134 6.04 -11.94 -2.13
C ALA A 134 5.56 -12.88 -1.02
N ARG A 135 4.59 -12.43 -0.25
CA ARG A 135 3.86 -13.26 0.70
C ARG A 135 2.37 -13.19 0.36
N ASN A 136 1.74 -14.34 0.14
CA ASN A 136 0.33 -14.41 -0.27
C ASN A 136 0.01 -13.54 -1.50
N SER A 137 0.93 -13.48 -2.48
CA SER A 137 0.86 -12.60 -3.66
C SER A 137 0.84 -11.10 -3.34
N ILE A 138 1.32 -10.69 -2.18
CA ILE A 138 1.56 -9.31 -1.80
C ILE A 138 3.06 -9.05 -1.93
N TYR A 139 3.45 -8.08 -2.77
CA TYR A 139 4.83 -7.71 -3.07
C TYR A 139 5.28 -6.42 -2.37
N ALA A 140 4.36 -5.73 -1.70
CA ALA A 140 4.62 -4.46 -1.06
C ALA A 140 4.92 -4.62 0.44
N TYR A 141 5.73 -3.70 0.95
CA TYR A 141 5.92 -3.47 2.36
C TYR A 141 4.78 -2.61 2.91
N PHE A 142 4.31 -2.93 4.10
CA PHE A 142 3.35 -2.15 4.87
C PHE A 142 4.03 -1.67 6.13
N SER A 143 4.14 -0.36 6.31
CA SER A 143 4.71 0.21 7.52
C SER A 143 3.80 -0.04 8.73
N LYS A 144 4.37 0.08 9.93
CA LYS A 144 3.54 0.30 11.12
C LYS A 144 2.80 1.64 10.99
N PRO A 145 1.62 1.79 11.62
CA PRO A 145 0.96 3.09 11.69
C PRO A 145 1.85 4.13 12.36
N TYR A 146 1.88 5.35 11.82
CA TYR A 146 2.59 6.49 12.40
C TYR A 146 1.84 7.79 12.12
N TYR A 147 2.01 8.77 13.03
CA TYR A 147 1.43 10.08 12.83
C TYR A 147 2.24 10.88 11.81
N SER A 148 1.56 11.39 10.80
CA SER A 148 2.14 12.27 9.79
C SER A 148 1.71 13.71 10.04
N LYS A 149 2.69 14.60 10.20
CA LYS A 149 2.44 16.05 10.32
C LYS A 149 1.91 16.66 9.02
N ASP A 150 2.32 16.10 7.87
CA ASP A 150 1.90 16.61 6.55
C ASP A 150 0.40 16.41 6.30
N PHE A 151 -0.16 15.34 6.85
CA PHE A 151 -1.57 14.98 6.68
C PHE A 151 -2.42 15.24 7.92
N ASP A 152 -1.78 15.61 9.06
CA ASP A 152 -2.42 15.78 10.38
C ASP A 152 -3.25 14.57 10.80
N LYS A 153 -2.77 13.37 10.53
CA LYS A 153 -3.43 12.09 10.84
C LYS A 153 -2.46 10.92 10.96
N THR A 154 -2.96 9.81 11.49
CA THR A 154 -2.24 8.54 11.47
C THR A 154 -2.36 7.89 10.10
N ILE A 155 -1.23 7.51 9.52
CA ILE A 155 -1.14 6.88 8.22
C ILE A 155 -0.33 5.58 8.30
N ILE A 156 -0.45 4.76 7.26
CA ILE A 156 0.52 3.73 6.91
C ILE A 156 1.15 4.08 5.57
N THR A 157 2.32 3.54 5.31
CA THR A 157 2.95 3.60 3.99
C THR A 157 3.00 2.21 3.38
N VAL A 158 2.47 2.08 2.17
CA VAL A 158 2.61 0.90 1.33
C VAL A 158 3.68 1.20 0.30
N SER A 159 4.75 0.40 0.23
CA SER A 159 5.89 0.69 -0.65
C SER A 159 6.49 -0.56 -1.27
N GLN A 160 7.16 -0.37 -2.40
CA GLN A 160 7.83 -1.43 -3.14
C GLN A 160 9.10 -0.91 -3.80
N GLU A 161 10.16 -1.73 -3.74
CA GLU A 161 11.44 -1.44 -4.37
C GLU A 161 11.33 -1.49 -5.90
N ILE A 162 12.04 -0.57 -6.56
CA ILE A 162 12.30 -0.61 -8.00
C ILE A 162 13.78 -0.86 -8.21
N LYS A 163 14.08 -1.76 -9.15
CA LYS A 163 15.46 -2.12 -9.50
C LYS A 163 15.76 -1.77 -10.94
N HIS A 164 17.01 -1.40 -11.18
CA HIS A 164 17.59 -1.37 -12.51
C HIS A 164 17.64 -2.79 -13.13
N SER A 165 17.88 -2.86 -14.42
CA SER A 165 18.01 -4.14 -15.15
C SER A 165 19.15 -5.01 -14.63
N ASP A 166 20.19 -4.43 -14.03
CA ASP A 166 21.30 -5.12 -13.38
C ASP A 166 20.99 -5.64 -11.97
N GLY A 167 19.76 -5.39 -11.46
CA GLY A 167 19.29 -5.79 -10.14
C GLY A 167 19.66 -4.83 -9.01
N THR A 168 20.38 -3.75 -9.27
CA THR A 168 20.67 -2.72 -8.26
C THR A 168 19.44 -1.90 -7.92
N ASN A 169 19.39 -1.35 -6.70
CA ASN A 169 18.27 -0.50 -6.27
C ASN A 169 18.26 0.81 -7.06
N TYR A 170 17.13 1.12 -7.67
CA TYR A 170 16.89 2.41 -8.32
C TYR A 170 16.14 3.37 -7.40
N GLY A 171 15.19 2.86 -6.65
CA GLY A 171 14.37 3.67 -5.77
C GLY A 171 13.25 2.89 -5.14
N THR A 172 12.30 3.61 -4.59
CA THR A 172 11.10 3.07 -3.96
C THR A 172 9.89 3.88 -4.38
N VAL A 173 8.88 3.19 -4.86
CA VAL A 173 7.55 3.76 -5.12
C VAL A 173 6.62 3.35 -4.00
N GLY A 174 5.69 4.22 -3.64
CA GLY A 174 4.74 3.92 -2.59
C GLY A 174 3.59 4.91 -2.50
N MET A 175 2.79 4.69 -1.46
CA MET A 175 1.59 5.45 -1.20
C MET A 175 1.37 5.58 0.31
N HIS A 176 1.00 6.78 0.74
CA HIS A 176 0.53 7.05 2.09
C HIS A 176 -0.97 6.86 2.13
N ILE A 177 -1.44 6.06 3.08
CA ILE A 177 -2.86 5.68 3.23
C ILE A 177 -3.32 6.06 4.62
N ASP A 178 -4.48 6.69 4.74
CA ASP A 178 -5.14 6.96 6.01
C ASP A 178 -5.38 5.66 6.77
N PHE A 179 -4.89 5.57 8.00
CA PHE A 179 -5.03 4.36 8.80
C PHE A 179 -6.46 4.09 9.24
N SER A 180 -7.34 5.09 9.23
CA SER A 180 -8.76 4.91 9.53
C SER A 180 -9.43 3.93 8.56
N GLU A 181 -9.05 3.93 7.28
CA GLU A 181 -9.58 2.99 6.28
C GLU A 181 -9.33 1.52 6.65
N ILE A 182 -8.15 1.25 7.25
CA ILE A 182 -7.82 -0.12 7.70
C ILE A 182 -8.62 -0.48 8.95
N THR A 183 -8.74 0.46 9.90
CA THR A 183 -9.50 0.21 11.13
C THR A 183 -10.98 0.00 10.84
N ASP A 184 -11.56 0.78 9.94
CA ASP A 184 -12.96 0.65 9.54
C ASP A 184 -13.22 -0.69 8.83
N PHE A 185 -12.30 -1.10 7.94
CA PHE A 185 -12.36 -2.42 7.32
C PHE A 185 -12.32 -3.54 8.37
N VAL A 186 -11.39 -3.50 9.31
CA VAL A 186 -11.24 -4.53 10.35
C VAL A 186 -12.46 -4.58 11.27
N GLN A 187 -13.09 -3.45 11.57
CA GLN A 187 -14.33 -3.40 12.36
C GLN A 187 -15.54 -3.97 11.61
N GLY A 188 -15.49 -4.05 10.29
CA GLY A 188 -16.55 -4.59 9.44
C GLY A 188 -16.47 -6.09 9.18
N ILE A 189 -15.37 -6.76 9.58
CA ILE A 189 -15.18 -8.21 9.51
C ILE A 189 -15.81 -8.89 10.73
#